data_fda85a5dbc8cf1f3277f4fb2f734a4ac
#
_entry.id   fda85a5dbc8cf1f3277f4fb2f734a4ac
#
_cell.length_a   1.000
_cell.length_b   1.000
_cell.length_c   1.000
_cell.angle_alpha   90.00
_cell.angle_beta   90.00
_cell.angle_gamma   90.00
#
_symmetry.space_group_name_H-M   'P 1'
#
loop_
_entity.id
_entity.type
_entity.pdbx_description
1 polymer ?
#
loop_
_entity_poly.entity_id
_entity_poly.type
_entity_poly.pdbx_seq_one_letter_code
_entity_poly.pdbx_strand_id
1 'polypeptide(L)'
;MPGDGIYWDDRYRTVGSANTSWYQHRPLLSLRFIDELGVASDSAIVDVGGGASSLVDCLIEDGFTDITVVDLSQVALDEAKGRLADREVEWIQADVRAWVPSRVYDLWHDRATYHFLTSPDDQQRYWQMVRNHMRPGGHVIVATFAPDGPERCSGLSVQRYDAAGLAAAMGDGFRLVRSEEELHYTPGGADQPFTWVVSART
;
A
#
# COMPACT_ATOMS: atom_id res chain seq x y z
N MET A 1 0.68 11.36 -10.92
CA MET A 1 1.27 11.38 -9.57
C MET A 1 2.27 12.49 -9.50
N PRO A 2 2.38 13.14 -8.39
CA PRO A 2 3.61 13.85 -8.15
C PRO A 2 4.74 12.79 -8.17
N GLY A 3 5.64 12.94 -9.12
CA GLY A 3 6.61 11.91 -9.47
C GLY A 3 6.06 10.92 -10.52
N ASP A 4 6.80 10.72 -11.56
CA ASP A 4 6.61 9.65 -12.54
C ASP A 4 7.49 8.43 -12.16
N GLY A 5 7.46 7.37 -12.96
CA GLY A 5 8.30 6.20 -12.73
C GLY A 5 9.78 6.51 -12.67
N ILE A 6 10.25 7.48 -13.46
CA ILE A 6 11.66 7.91 -13.47
C ILE A 6 12.05 8.54 -12.14
N TYR A 7 11.17 9.39 -11.56
CA TYR A 7 11.39 9.99 -10.26
C TYR A 7 11.55 8.94 -9.15
N TRP A 8 10.67 7.93 -9.13
CA TRP A 8 10.73 6.88 -8.11
C TRP A 8 11.91 5.93 -8.33
N ASP A 9 12.23 5.57 -9.58
CA ASP A 9 13.43 4.80 -9.92
C ASP A 9 14.70 5.49 -9.44
N ASP A 10 14.81 6.80 -9.67
CA ASP A 10 15.96 7.59 -9.22
C ASP A 10 16.02 7.66 -7.70
N ARG A 11 14.87 7.78 -7.03
CA ARG A 11 14.78 7.76 -5.58
C ARG A 11 15.31 6.47 -4.99
N TYR A 12 14.91 5.31 -5.52
CA TYR A 12 15.39 4.01 -5.05
C TYR A 12 16.89 3.82 -5.34
N ARG A 13 17.37 4.20 -6.50
CA ARG A 13 18.80 4.13 -6.83
C ARG A 13 19.68 5.01 -5.96
N THR A 14 19.20 6.21 -5.63
CA THR A 14 20.01 7.21 -4.92
C THR A 14 20.02 6.97 -3.42
N VAL A 15 18.89 6.62 -2.84
CA VAL A 15 18.73 6.47 -1.38
C VAL A 15 18.95 5.02 -0.93
N GLY A 16 18.58 4.06 -1.78
CA GLY A 16 18.50 2.64 -1.43
C GLY A 16 17.25 2.35 -0.60
N SER A 17 16.61 1.23 -0.85
CA SER A 17 15.32 0.86 -0.24
C SER A 17 15.35 0.87 1.28
N ALA A 18 16.41 0.33 1.90
CA ALA A 18 16.56 0.25 3.36
C ALA A 18 16.71 1.63 4.06
N ASN A 19 17.01 2.69 3.30
CA ASN A 19 17.17 4.04 3.83
C ASN A 19 15.98 4.96 3.51
N THR A 20 14.97 4.45 2.81
CA THR A 20 13.75 5.21 2.55
C THR A 20 12.98 5.45 3.84
N SER A 21 12.29 6.58 3.94
CA SER A 21 11.60 6.97 5.19
C SER A 21 10.43 6.04 5.56
N TRP A 22 9.93 5.26 4.62
CA TRP A 22 8.83 4.30 4.83
C TRP A 22 9.31 2.87 5.05
N TYR A 23 10.63 2.63 5.01
CA TYR A 23 11.20 1.30 5.17
C TYR A 23 10.82 0.67 6.51
N GLN A 24 10.43 -0.58 6.46
CA GLN A 24 10.21 -1.46 7.61
C GLN A 24 10.88 -2.80 7.33
N HIS A 25 11.77 -3.24 8.22
CA HIS A 25 12.39 -4.56 8.09
C HIS A 25 11.33 -5.68 8.12
N ARG A 26 10.35 -5.54 9.00
CA ARG A 26 9.14 -6.37 9.05
C ARG A 26 7.92 -5.46 9.28
N PRO A 27 6.95 -5.42 8.37
CA PRO A 27 5.78 -4.54 8.47
C PRO A 27 4.74 -5.12 9.44
N LEU A 28 5.04 -5.02 10.74
CA LEU A 28 4.31 -5.70 11.81
C LEU A 28 2.83 -5.37 11.83
N LEU A 29 2.45 -4.12 11.57
CA LEU A 29 1.05 -3.72 11.63
C LEU A 29 0.26 -4.23 10.43
N SER A 30 0.84 -4.20 9.23
CA SER A 30 0.26 -4.83 8.04
C SER A 30 0.00 -6.33 8.28
N LEU A 31 1.03 -7.03 8.74
CA LEU A 31 0.95 -8.48 9.00
C LEU A 31 -0.07 -8.82 10.08
N ARG A 32 -0.10 -8.05 11.18
CA ARG A 32 -1.10 -8.23 12.24
C ARG A 32 -2.53 -8.06 11.73
N PHE A 33 -2.81 -7.04 10.91
CA PHE A 33 -4.15 -6.88 10.34
C PHE A 33 -4.52 -8.01 9.40
N ILE A 34 -3.59 -8.49 8.57
CA ILE A 34 -3.83 -9.62 7.67
C ILE A 34 -4.16 -10.90 8.47
N ASP A 35 -3.41 -11.16 9.54
CA ASP A 35 -3.65 -12.30 10.44
C ASP A 35 -5.00 -12.18 11.16
N GLU A 36 -5.30 -11.02 11.77
CA GLU A 36 -6.56 -10.76 12.48
C GLU A 36 -7.80 -10.85 11.57
N LEU A 37 -7.66 -10.58 10.28
CA LEU A 37 -8.72 -10.73 9.29
C LEU A 37 -8.97 -12.19 8.89
N GLY A 38 -8.06 -13.10 9.25
CA GLY A 38 -8.16 -14.51 8.91
C GLY A 38 -8.14 -14.77 7.40
N VAL A 39 -7.35 -13.99 6.66
CA VAL A 39 -7.19 -14.13 5.21
C VAL A 39 -6.60 -15.50 4.90
N ALA A 40 -7.25 -16.28 4.04
CA ALA A 40 -6.76 -17.60 3.67
C ALA A 40 -5.47 -17.52 2.83
N SER A 41 -4.59 -18.50 2.95
CA SER A 41 -3.27 -18.49 2.29
C SER A 41 -3.34 -18.54 0.76
N ASP A 42 -4.45 -18.94 0.19
CA ASP A 42 -4.75 -18.96 -1.25
C ASP A 42 -5.58 -17.75 -1.72
N SER A 43 -5.85 -16.79 -0.82
CA SER A 43 -6.57 -15.55 -1.16
C SER A 43 -5.75 -14.69 -2.08
N ALA A 44 -6.43 -14.06 -3.05
CA ALA A 44 -5.81 -13.10 -3.94
C ALA A 44 -5.51 -11.79 -3.21
N ILE A 45 -4.24 -11.48 -3.01
CA ILE A 45 -3.73 -10.27 -2.32
C ILE A 45 -3.10 -9.33 -3.34
N VAL A 46 -3.39 -8.04 -3.23
CA VAL A 46 -2.62 -7.00 -3.92
C VAL A 46 -1.99 -6.03 -2.94
N ASP A 47 -0.68 -5.79 -3.09
CA ASP A 47 0.09 -4.75 -2.38
C ASP A 47 0.37 -3.59 -3.34
N VAL A 48 -0.35 -2.48 -3.16
CA VAL A 48 -0.28 -1.29 -4.01
C VAL A 48 0.76 -0.32 -3.47
N GLY A 49 1.71 0.04 -4.34
CA GLY A 49 2.91 0.78 -3.93
C GLY A 49 3.87 -0.08 -3.12
N GLY A 50 3.79 -1.41 -3.28
CA GLY A 50 4.61 -2.35 -2.54
C GLY A 50 6.11 -2.19 -2.81
N GLY A 51 6.48 -1.82 -4.05
CA GLY A 51 7.85 -1.51 -4.42
C GLY A 51 8.86 -2.53 -3.92
N ALA A 52 9.86 -2.04 -3.17
CA ALA A 52 10.88 -2.88 -2.53
C ALA A 52 10.53 -3.28 -1.08
N SER A 53 9.25 -3.16 -0.67
CA SER A 53 8.77 -3.55 0.66
C SER A 53 9.07 -5.01 0.98
N SER A 54 9.30 -5.29 2.27
CA SER A 54 9.43 -6.66 2.80
C SER A 54 8.07 -7.33 3.09
N LEU A 55 6.94 -6.66 2.81
CA LEU A 55 5.63 -7.27 3.05
C LEU A 55 5.45 -8.54 2.23
N VAL A 56 5.77 -8.49 0.95
CA VAL A 56 5.67 -9.64 0.06
C VAL A 56 6.56 -10.81 0.52
N ASP A 57 7.77 -10.52 1.02
CA ASP A 57 8.67 -11.55 1.59
C ASP A 57 7.99 -12.24 2.77
N CYS A 58 7.44 -11.46 3.71
CA CYS A 58 6.74 -11.99 4.88
C CYS A 58 5.47 -12.77 4.52
N LEU A 59 4.69 -12.30 3.56
CA LEU A 59 3.49 -13.01 3.11
C LEU A 59 3.83 -14.40 2.55
N ILE A 60 4.92 -14.49 1.77
CA ILE A 60 5.40 -15.77 1.24
C ILE A 60 5.89 -16.69 2.38
N GLU A 61 6.63 -16.15 3.37
CA GLU A 61 7.06 -16.88 4.55
C GLU A 61 5.87 -17.42 5.35
N ASP A 62 4.80 -16.64 5.46
CA ASP A 62 3.56 -16.99 6.15
C ASP A 62 2.65 -17.91 5.29
N GLY A 63 3.09 -18.30 4.08
CA GLY A 63 2.45 -19.33 3.23
C GLY A 63 1.42 -18.79 2.24
N PHE A 64 1.31 -17.49 2.02
CA PHE A 64 0.45 -16.94 0.98
C PHE A 64 1.01 -17.24 -0.41
N THR A 65 0.12 -17.61 -1.35
CA THR A 65 0.50 -18.13 -2.68
C THR A 65 -0.01 -17.30 -3.85
N ASP A 66 -0.95 -16.39 -3.65
CA ASP A 66 -1.55 -15.58 -4.73
C ASP A 66 -1.36 -14.08 -4.42
N ILE A 67 -0.17 -13.57 -4.74
CA ILE A 67 0.26 -12.21 -4.40
C ILE A 67 0.55 -11.43 -5.68
N THR A 68 -0.03 -10.23 -5.79
CA THR A 68 0.28 -9.22 -6.79
C THR A 68 0.93 -8.02 -6.11
N VAL A 69 2.03 -7.53 -6.64
CA VAL A 69 2.68 -6.28 -6.20
C VAL A 69 2.63 -5.27 -7.34
N VAL A 70 2.09 -4.10 -7.05
CA VAL A 70 1.97 -3.00 -8.03
C VAL A 70 2.79 -1.82 -7.56
N ASP A 71 3.69 -1.32 -8.38
CA ASP A 71 4.45 -0.10 -8.09
C ASP A 71 4.74 0.70 -9.37
N LEU A 72 5.01 1.98 -9.20
CA LEU A 72 5.39 2.86 -10.29
C LEU A 72 6.89 2.70 -10.67
N SER A 73 7.72 2.26 -9.71
CA SER A 73 9.16 2.07 -9.87
C SER A 73 9.49 0.64 -10.30
N GLN A 74 10.03 0.51 -11.50
CA GLN A 74 10.57 -0.77 -11.96
C GLN A 74 11.79 -1.20 -11.14
N VAL A 75 12.62 -0.24 -10.72
CA VAL A 75 13.82 -0.51 -9.90
C VAL A 75 13.44 -1.15 -8.56
N ALA A 76 12.38 -0.64 -7.92
CA ALA A 76 11.90 -1.19 -6.66
C ALA A 76 11.33 -2.61 -6.83
N LEU A 77 10.54 -2.83 -7.89
CA LEU A 77 10.01 -4.15 -8.23
C LEU A 77 11.12 -5.15 -8.53
N ASP A 78 12.14 -4.76 -9.31
CA ASP A 78 13.27 -5.64 -9.64
C ASP A 78 14.09 -6.01 -8.39
N GLU A 79 14.24 -5.08 -7.43
CA GLU A 79 14.91 -5.35 -6.17
C GLU A 79 14.15 -6.39 -5.34
N ALA A 80 12.83 -6.23 -5.17
CA ALA A 80 11.99 -7.19 -4.46
C ALA A 80 11.98 -8.56 -5.16
N LYS A 81 11.81 -8.56 -6.47
CA LYS A 81 11.86 -9.78 -7.29
C LYS A 81 13.20 -10.50 -7.17
N GLY A 82 14.31 -9.75 -7.13
CA GLY A 82 15.65 -10.32 -6.94
C GLY A 82 15.84 -11.01 -5.58
N ARG A 83 15.20 -10.53 -4.51
CA ARG A 83 15.22 -11.17 -3.18
C ARG A 83 14.44 -12.48 -3.16
N LEU A 84 13.34 -12.54 -3.90
CA LEU A 84 12.38 -13.66 -3.85
C LEU A 84 12.66 -14.76 -4.87
N ALA A 85 13.63 -14.54 -5.77
CA ALA A 85 14.08 -15.50 -6.78
C ALA A 85 12.90 -16.13 -7.57
N ASP A 86 12.69 -17.45 -7.44
CA ASP A 86 11.71 -18.21 -8.21
C ASP A 86 10.31 -18.28 -7.56
N ARG A 87 10.00 -17.40 -6.59
CA ARG A 87 8.67 -17.36 -5.96
C ARG A 87 7.65 -16.78 -6.93
N GLU A 88 6.47 -17.41 -6.97
CA GLU A 88 5.37 -16.97 -7.81
C GLU A 88 4.71 -15.73 -7.20
N VAL A 89 5.05 -14.56 -7.73
CA VAL A 89 4.45 -13.26 -7.43
C VAL A 89 4.18 -12.55 -8.74
N GLU A 90 3.00 -11.97 -8.89
CA GLU A 90 2.69 -11.12 -10.04
C GLU A 90 3.25 -9.71 -9.81
N TRP A 91 4.18 -9.28 -10.66
CA TRP A 91 4.82 -7.97 -10.57
C TRP A 91 4.30 -7.05 -11.66
N ILE A 92 3.71 -5.92 -11.27
CA ILE A 92 3.07 -4.98 -12.19
C ILE A 92 3.69 -3.59 -12.03
N GLN A 93 4.40 -3.11 -13.06
CA GLN A 93 4.77 -1.71 -13.12
C GLN A 93 3.59 -0.90 -13.65
N ALA A 94 2.97 -0.08 -12.80
CA ALA A 94 1.83 0.73 -13.20
C ALA A 94 1.66 2.00 -12.35
N ASP A 95 1.08 3.03 -12.97
CA ASP A 95 0.54 4.18 -12.25
C ASP A 95 -0.89 3.86 -11.80
N VAL A 96 -1.13 3.84 -10.50
CA VAL A 96 -2.45 3.52 -9.91
C VAL A 96 -3.58 4.42 -10.40
N ARG A 97 -3.29 5.61 -10.94
CA ARG A 97 -4.29 6.51 -11.55
C ARG A 97 -4.82 6.00 -12.89
N ALA A 98 -4.04 5.17 -13.58
CA ALA A 98 -4.34 4.63 -14.90
C ALA A 98 -4.39 3.10 -14.93
N TRP A 99 -3.97 2.46 -13.85
CA TRP A 99 -4.00 1.00 -13.75
C TRP A 99 -5.44 0.49 -13.67
N VAL A 100 -5.70 -0.55 -14.44
CA VAL A 100 -6.95 -1.31 -14.40
C VAL A 100 -6.58 -2.76 -14.11
N PRO A 101 -6.89 -3.28 -12.91
CA PRO A 101 -6.64 -4.68 -12.60
C PRO A 101 -7.34 -5.62 -13.58
N SER A 102 -6.66 -6.72 -13.94
CA SER A 102 -7.23 -7.78 -14.81
C SER A 102 -8.06 -8.81 -14.05
N ARG A 103 -8.08 -8.72 -12.72
CA ARG A 103 -8.73 -9.68 -11.82
C ARG A 103 -9.33 -8.98 -10.59
N VAL A 104 -9.99 -9.74 -9.75
CA VAL A 104 -10.49 -9.30 -8.45
C VAL A 104 -9.65 -9.87 -7.32
N TYR A 105 -9.60 -9.14 -6.19
CA TYR A 105 -8.79 -9.47 -5.03
C TYR A 105 -9.66 -9.68 -3.79
N ASP A 106 -9.17 -10.49 -2.87
CA ASP A 106 -9.75 -10.73 -1.56
C ASP A 106 -9.20 -9.74 -0.51
N LEU A 107 -7.94 -9.34 -0.68
CA LEU A 107 -7.28 -8.33 0.15
C LEU A 107 -6.58 -7.28 -0.71
N TRP A 108 -6.85 -6.03 -0.40
CA TRP A 108 -6.19 -4.86 -0.96
C TRP A 108 -5.37 -4.17 0.13
N HIS A 109 -4.06 -4.12 -0.03
CA HIS A 109 -3.16 -3.42 0.88
C HIS A 109 -2.57 -2.19 0.20
N ASP A 110 -2.57 -1.06 0.89
CA ASP A 110 -1.97 0.20 0.45
C ASP A 110 -1.40 0.93 1.66
N ARG A 111 -0.09 0.95 1.79
CA ARG A 111 0.59 1.76 2.80
C ARG A 111 1.39 2.86 2.13
N ALA A 112 0.98 4.11 2.33
CA ALA A 112 1.67 5.30 1.85
C ALA A 112 1.69 5.46 0.31
N THR A 113 0.70 4.93 -0.40
CA THR A 113 0.52 5.17 -1.85
C THR A 113 -0.68 6.06 -2.10
N TYR A 114 -1.85 5.74 -1.56
CA TYR A 114 -3.06 6.54 -1.71
C TYR A 114 -2.86 8.00 -1.28
N HIS A 115 -2.05 8.28 -0.28
CA HIS A 115 -1.84 9.64 0.19
C HIS A 115 -1.16 10.58 -0.83
N PHE A 116 -0.54 10.04 -1.89
CA PHE A 116 -0.03 10.86 -3.00
C PHE A 116 -1.12 11.34 -3.96
N LEU A 117 -2.31 10.78 -3.89
CA LEU A 117 -3.45 11.21 -4.69
C LEU A 117 -4.09 12.44 -4.04
N THR A 118 -3.57 13.63 -4.38
CA THR A 118 -4.03 14.91 -3.80
C THR A 118 -5.17 15.55 -4.57
N SER A 119 -5.49 15.07 -5.78
CA SER A 119 -6.63 15.51 -6.58
C SER A 119 -7.89 14.72 -6.19
N PRO A 120 -9.03 15.39 -5.93
CA PRO A 120 -10.30 14.70 -5.67
C PRO A 120 -10.70 13.72 -6.77
N ASP A 121 -10.45 14.04 -8.03
CA ASP A 121 -10.76 13.17 -9.17
C ASP A 121 -9.90 11.89 -9.17
N ASP A 122 -8.61 12.00 -8.80
CA ASP A 122 -7.73 10.83 -8.68
C ASP A 122 -8.15 9.94 -7.51
N GLN A 123 -8.52 10.53 -6.37
CA GLN A 123 -9.03 9.82 -5.20
C GLN A 123 -10.31 9.06 -5.51
N GLN A 124 -11.25 9.72 -6.19
CA GLN A 124 -12.51 9.09 -6.60
C GLN A 124 -12.28 7.92 -7.56
N ARG A 125 -11.42 8.11 -8.57
CA ARG A 125 -11.06 7.03 -9.52
C ARG A 125 -10.38 5.85 -8.82
N TYR A 126 -9.48 6.13 -7.88
CA TYR A 126 -8.81 5.10 -7.10
C TYR A 126 -9.82 4.24 -6.31
N TRP A 127 -10.71 4.86 -5.53
CA TRP A 127 -11.69 4.11 -4.75
C TRP A 127 -12.75 3.42 -5.62
N GLN A 128 -13.09 3.98 -6.78
CA GLN A 128 -13.92 3.29 -7.75
C GLN A 128 -13.22 2.04 -8.32
N MET A 129 -11.94 2.14 -8.64
CA MET A 129 -11.13 1.01 -9.10
C MET A 129 -11.06 -0.08 -8.01
N VAL A 130 -10.72 0.27 -6.78
CA VAL A 130 -10.70 -0.65 -5.64
C VAL A 130 -12.03 -1.36 -5.49
N ARG A 131 -13.14 -0.61 -5.48
CA ARG A 131 -14.50 -1.16 -5.36
C ARG A 131 -14.83 -2.17 -6.46
N ASN A 132 -14.43 -1.88 -7.68
CA ASN A 132 -14.74 -2.72 -8.84
C ASN A 132 -13.90 -4.02 -8.87
N HIS A 133 -12.75 -4.02 -8.22
CA HIS A 133 -11.81 -5.16 -8.26
C HIS A 133 -11.59 -5.83 -6.90
N MET A 134 -12.44 -5.52 -5.93
CA MET A 134 -12.52 -6.25 -4.67
C MET A 134 -13.70 -7.21 -4.66
N ARG A 135 -13.51 -8.43 -4.16
CA ARG A 135 -14.64 -9.35 -3.92
C ARG A 135 -15.57 -8.79 -2.86
N PRO A 136 -16.90 -8.97 -2.98
CA PRO A 136 -17.80 -8.75 -1.85
C PRO A 136 -17.32 -9.57 -0.63
N GLY A 137 -17.24 -8.93 0.53
CA GLY A 137 -16.69 -9.54 1.75
C GLY A 137 -15.16 -9.48 1.87
N GLY A 138 -14.45 -9.12 0.82
CA GLY A 138 -13.00 -8.88 0.86
C GLY A 138 -12.64 -7.64 1.70
N HIS A 139 -11.37 -7.45 2.01
CA HIS A 139 -10.89 -6.41 2.91
C HIS A 139 -9.89 -5.46 2.26
N VAL A 140 -9.97 -4.20 2.65
CA VAL A 140 -8.99 -3.16 2.31
C VAL A 140 -8.25 -2.76 3.59
N ILE A 141 -6.93 -2.77 3.54
CA ILE A 141 -6.04 -2.19 4.55
C ILE A 141 -5.38 -0.98 3.89
N VAL A 142 -5.63 0.21 4.39
CA VAL A 142 -5.02 1.43 3.86
C VAL A 142 -4.40 2.25 4.98
N ALA A 143 -3.19 2.80 4.74
CA ALA A 143 -2.50 3.69 5.66
C ALA A 143 -2.00 4.95 4.96
N THR A 144 -2.23 6.08 5.60
CA THR A 144 -1.78 7.41 5.17
C THR A 144 -1.09 8.12 6.32
N PHE A 145 -0.37 9.20 6.05
CA PHE A 145 0.04 10.06 7.16
C PHE A 145 -1.19 10.59 7.92
N ALA A 146 -1.07 10.61 9.25
CA ALA A 146 -2.05 11.19 10.16
C ALA A 146 -2.10 12.73 10.02
N PRO A 147 -3.12 13.41 10.54
CA PRO A 147 -3.27 14.88 10.43
C PRO A 147 -2.07 15.68 10.95
N ASP A 148 -1.39 15.17 11.96
CA ASP A 148 -0.18 15.73 12.57
C ASP A 148 1.13 15.20 11.94
N GLY A 149 1.02 14.30 10.96
CA GLY A 149 2.16 13.77 10.22
C GLY A 149 2.73 14.77 9.19
N PRO A 150 3.79 14.37 8.46
CA PRO A 150 4.43 15.21 7.46
C PRO A 150 3.49 15.65 6.34
N GLU A 151 3.64 16.88 5.85
CA GLU A 151 2.90 17.38 4.67
C GLU A 151 3.49 16.90 3.34
N ARG A 152 4.69 16.32 3.39
CA ARG A 152 5.41 15.81 2.22
C ARG A 152 6.02 14.45 2.52
N CYS A 153 6.00 13.58 1.51
CA CYS A 153 6.75 12.33 1.49
C CYS A 153 7.68 12.34 0.28
N SER A 154 8.96 12.07 0.47
CA SER A 154 9.97 12.16 -0.61
C SER A 154 9.93 13.49 -1.39
N GLY A 155 9.72 14.63 -0.72
CA GLY A 155 9.62 15.93 -1.37
C GLY A 155 8.30 16.21 -2.11
N LEU A 156 7.39 15.24 -2.20
CA LEU A 156 6.10 15.34 -2.86
C LEU A 156 4.99 15.62 -1.84
N SER A 157 4.02 16.47 -2.20
CA SER A 157 2.86 16.77 -1.34
C SER A 157 1.99 15.52 -1.17
N VAL A 158 1.46 15.34 0.03
CA VAL A 158 0.56 14.24 0.36
C VAL A 158 -0.72 14.76 1.01
N GLN A 159 -1.79 13.98 0.89
CA GLN A 159 -3.03 14.19 1.63
C GLN A 159 -2.97 13.40 2.92
N ARG A 160 -3.20 14.07 4.06
CA ARG A 160 -3.24 13.48 5.40
C ARG A 160 -4.68 13.22 5.81
N TYR A 161 -4.91 12.15 6.56
CA TYR A 161 -6.25 11.78 7.01
C TYR A 161 -6.25 11.34 8.46
N ASP A 162 -7.31 11.69 9.18
CA ASP A 162 -7.75 10.93 10.34
C ASP A 162 -8.58 9.71 9.90
N ALA A 163 -8.90 8.84 10.83
CA ALA A 163 -9.62 7.59 10.52
C ALA A 163 -11.01 7.84 9.92
N ALA A 164 -11.72 8.85 10.40
CA ALA A 164 -13.06 9.19 9.89
C ALA A 164 -12.98 9.74 8.46
N GLY A 165 -12.04 10.64 8.20
CA GLY A 165 -11.81 11.22 6.88
C GLY A 165 -11.33 10.18 5.87
N LEU A 166 -10.44 9.25 6.27
CA LEU A 166 -9.97 8.17 5.39
C LEU A 166 -11.10 7.19 5.07
N ALA A 167 -11.89 6.78 6.06
CA ALA A 167 -13.06 5.94 5.84
C ALA A 167 -14.11 6.62 4.95
N ALA A 168 -14.35 7.92 5.14
CA ALA A 168 -15.26 8.70 4.30
C ALA A 168 -14.76 8.81 2.85
N ALA A 169 -13.44 8.95 2.64
CA ALA A 169 -12.85 9.02 1.31
C ALA A 169 -13.03 7.73 0.49
N MET A 170 -13.12 6.56 1.16
CA MET A 170 -13.41 5.29 0.50
C MET A 170 -14.80 5.25 -0.14
N GLY A 171 -15.73 6.03 0.41
CA GLY A 171 -17.11 6.17 -0.10
C GLY A 171 -17.98 4.93 0.10
N ASP A 172 -19.12 4.90 -0.61
CA ASP A 172 -20.08 3.80 -0.51
C ASP A 172 -19.48 2.46 -0.95
N GLY A 173 -19.97 1.36 -0.34
CA GLY A 173 -19.54 0.01 -0.65
C GLY A 173 -18.38 -0.49 0.22
N PHE A 174 -17.97 0.31 1.21
CA PHE A 174 -17.01 -0.10 2.24
C PHE A 174 -17.57 0.16 3.63
N ARG A 175 -17.37 -0.77 4.52
CA ARG A 175 -17.75 -0.66 5.93
C ARG A 175 -16.49 -0.71 6.79
N LEU A 176 -16.28 0.34 7.56
CA LEU A 176 -15.16 0.39 8.52
C LEU A 176 -15.23 -0.82 9.46
N VAL A 177 -14.14 -1.55 9.56
CA VAL A 177 -13.96 -2.67 10.49
C VAL A 177 -13.13 -2.21 11.68
N ARG A 178 -12.02 -1.50 11.41
CA ARG A 178 -11.08 -1.06 12.44
C ARG A 178 -10.30 0.17 11.96
N SER A 179 -9.83 0.96 12.89
CA SER A 179 -8.81 1.98 12.67
C SER A 179 -7.78 1.96 13.79
N GLU A 180 -6.56 2.36 13.48
CA GLU A 180 -5.45 2.45 14.43
C GLU A 180 -4.49 3.57 14.03
N GLU A 181 -3.77 4.13 15.00
CA GLU A 181 -2.67 5.06 14.77
C GLU A 181 -1.33 4.35 14.98
N GLU A 182 -0.36 4.61 14.10
CA GLU A 182 1.00 4.10 14.21
C GLU A 182 1.97 5.28 14.27
N LEU A 183 2.92 5.23 15.17
CA LEU A 183 4.09 6.08 15.12
C LEU A 183 5.24 5.28 14.47
N HIS A 184 5.44 5.52 13.18
CA HIS A 184 6.53 4.91 12.43
C HIS A 184 7.83 5.68 12.67
N TYR A 185 8.89 4.96 13.05
CA TYR A 185 10.23 5.48 13.18
C TYR A 185 11.02 5.23 11.90
N THR A 186 11.38 6.30 11.20
CA THR A 186 12.16 6.18 9.97
C THR A 186 13.58 5.69 10.23
N PRO A 187 14.28 5.08 9.26
CA PRO A 187 15.70 4.76 9.40
C PRO A 187 16.57 5.99 9.74
N GLY A 188 16.16 7.18 9.33
CA GLY A 188 16.81 8.45 9.67
C GLY A 188 16.47 9.00 11.05
N GLY A 189 15.68 8.31 11.86
CA GLY A 189 15.32 8.69 13.23
C GLY A 189 14.20 9.74 13.36
N ALA A 190 13.46 10.00 12.29
CA ALA A 190 12.31 10.90 12.33
C ALA A 190 11.01 10.12 12.61
N ASP A 191 10.08 10.77 13.30
CA ASP A 191 8.75 10.23 13.58
C ASP A 191 7.80 10.53 12.41
N GLN A 192 7.04 9.51 12.02
CA GLN A 192 6.00 9.63 11.02
C GLN A 192 4.70 9.01 11.54
N PRO A 193 3.76 9.83 12.05
CA PRO A 193 2.43 9.34 12.43
C PRO A 193 1.63 8.88 11.21
N PHE A 194 1.06 7.69 11.30
CA PHE A 194 0.16 7.11 10.32
C PHE A 194 -1.22 6.86 10.91
N THR A 195 -2.23 7.09 10.09
CA THR A 195 -3.59 6.60 10.32
C THR A 195 -3.83 5.37 9.46
N TRP A 196 -4.24 4.29 10.08
CA TRP A 196 -4.62 3.04 9.45
C TRP A 196 -6.13 2.85 9.49
N VAL A 197 -6.68 2.39 8.38
CA VAL A 197 -8.08 1.99 8.27
C VAL A 197 -8.15 0.61 7.64
N VAL A 198 -8.92 -0.28 8.27
CA VAL A 198 -9.32 -1.57 7.72
C VAL A 198 -10.82 -1.52 7.43
N SER A 199 -11.22 -1.82 6.22
CA SER A 199 -12.62 -1.83 5.79
C SER A 199 -12.97 -3.11 5.06
N ALA A 200 -14.22 -3.56 5.19
CA ALA A 200 -14.77 -4.67 4.43
C ALA A 200 -15.57 -4.14 3.23
N ARG A 201 -15.42 -4.79 2.08
CA ARG A 201 -16.23 -4.56 0.88
C ARG A 201 -17.64 -5.12 1.11
N THR A 202 -18.67 -4.29 1.03
CA THR A 202 -20.09 -4.67 1.21
C THR A 202 -20.74 -5.10 -0.09
#